data_9208577cade4505ad6291c935fbe1a40
#
_entry.id   9208577cade4505ad6291c935fbe1a40
#
_cell.length_a   1.000
_cell.length_b   1.000
_cell.length_c   1.000
_cell.angle_alpha   90.00
_cell.angle_beta   90.00
_cell.angle_gamma   90.00
#
_symmetry.space_group_name_H-M   'P 1'
#
loop_
_entity.id
_entity.type
_entity.pdbx_description
1 polymer ?
#
loop_
_entity_poly.entity_id
_entity_poly.type
_entity_poly.pdbx_seq_one_letter_code
_entity_poly.pdbx_strand_id
1 'polypeptide(L)'
;MLEKIFELKLNNTSLKKELLAGFTTFVTMAYIIFVNPQMMAISGMDQGASFVATCIAAAVACIFMGFYANWPVGLAPGMGLNAFFTFTVVGELGYSWEIALGAVFLAGILFVIMSITNLRKWMLESIPFNLRIAMGCGVGLFVGFIGLKSGGLIVANEATFLSLGNFAQIETLLSALGFLIISVLAVRKVPGAIILGVLIITFTGIIIGLIEFNGLVSAPPSIAPTFLKMDILGALDVAMISIIFSFLFVNLFDTAGTLLGVANRANLVNKNGEIIDIDRALKADSSSSVIGTFFGCSPVTSYVESSAGVEAGGRTGLTAVIVGICFLFSIFFSPLASIIPAFATAGALIYVAILMLSGMEKLNWSDITELLPALIIIVMIPLTFSIANGIALGFI
;
A
#
# COMPACT_ATOMS: atom_id res chain seq x y z
N MET A 1 -22.02 7.18 23.74
CA MET A 1 -20.95 7.99 23.16
C MET A 1 -20.64 7.55 21.72
N LEU A 2 -20.29 6.28 21.49
CA LEU A 2 -19.99 5.75 20.15
C LEU A 2 -21.15 5.94 19.14
N GLU A 3 -22.39 5.74 19.56
CA GLU A 3 -23.57 5.96 18.71
C GLU A 3 -23.70 7.41 18.23
N LYS A 4 -23.31 8.41 19.06
CA LYS A 4 -23.35 9.82 18.65
C LYS A 4 -22.25 10.21 17.67
N ILE A 5 -21.12 9.47 17.68
CA ILE A 5 -19.96 9.78 16.82
C ILE A 5 -20.07 9.04 15.50
N PHE A 6 -20.44 7.75 15.53
CA PHE A 6 -20.38 6.88 14.36
C PHE A 6 -21.74 6.55 13.75
N GLU A 7 -22.86 6.97 14.42
CA GLU A 7 -24.22 6.80 13.90
C GLU A 7 -24.54 5.34 13.51
N LEU A 8 -24.19 4.40 14.40
CA LEU A 8 -24.24 2.95 14.12
C LEU A 8 -25.63 2.49 13.68
N LYS A 9 -26.70 2.97 14.36
CA LYS A 9 -28.08 2.61 14.02
C LYS A 9 -28.51 3.16 12.68
N LEU A 10 -28.11 4.40 12.36
CA LEU A 10 -28.41 5.06 11.09
C LEU A 10 -27.79 4.28 9.93
N ASN A 11 -26.57 3.75 10.14
CA ASN A 11 -25.83 2.97 9.16
C ASN A 11 -26.14 1.45 9.21
N ASN A 12 -27.22 1.03 9.88
CA ASN A 12 -27.69 -0.37 9.97
C ASN A 12 -26.58 -1.34 10.45
N THR A 13 -25.71 -0.90 11.37
CA THR A 13 -24.61 -1.70 11.93
C THR A 13 -24.70 -1.77 13.45
N SER A 14 -23.75 -2.45 14.08
CA SER A 14 -23.66 -2.60 15.55
C SER A 14 -22.19 -2.65 15.97
N LEU A 15 -21.91 -2.33 17.24
CA LEU A 15 -20.56 -2.39 17.80
C LEU A 15 -19.87 -3.74 17.51
N LYS A 16 -20.59 -4.85 17.65
CA LYS A 16 -20.05 -6.19 17.40
C LYS A 16 -19.64 -6.38 15.93
N LYS A 17 -20.46 -5.89 15.00
CA LYS A 17 -20.16 -5.95 13.53
C LYS A 17 -18.96 -5.07 13.19
N GLU A 18 -18.89 -3.85 13.72
CA GLU A 18 -17.78 -2.93 13.49
C GLU A 18 -16.47 -3.47 14.07
N LEU A 19 -16.49 -4.09 15.27
CA LEU A 19 -15.33 -4.76 15.86
C LEU A 19 -14.83 -5.90 14.98
N LEU A 20 -15.74 -6.77 14.52
CA LEU A 20 -15.38 -7.87 13.61
C LEU A 20 -14.83 -7.35 12.30
N ALA A 21 -15.48 -6.35 11.71
CA ALA A 21 -15.07 -5.73 10.46
C ALA A 21 -13.68 -5.07 10.57
N GLY A 22 -13.43 -4.31 11.62
CA GLY A 22 -12.13 -3.68 11.87
C GLY A 22 -11.02 -4.72 12.06
N PHE A 23 -11.27 -5.76 12.82
CA PHE A 23 -10.31 -6.85 12.97
C PHE A 23 -10.08 -7.58 11.63
N THR A 24 -11.13 -7.84 10.84
CA THR A 24 -11.02 -8.46 9.52
C THR A 24 -10.19 -7.58 8.58
N THR A 25 -10.46 -6.28 8.50
CA THR A 25 -9.67 -5.33 7.72
C THR A 25 -8.21 -5.34 8.17
N PHE A 26 -7.96 -5.24 9.48
CA PHE A 26 -6.60 -5.27 10.01
C PHE A 26 -5.85 -6.53 9.59
N VAL A 27 -6.42 -7.72 9.77
CA VAL A 27 -5.77 -8.99 9.43
C VAL A 27 -5.49 -9.10 7.93
N THR A 28 -6.35 -8.53 7.07
CA THR A 28 -6.12 -8.56 5.62
C THR A 28 -5.02 -7.62 5.15
N MET A 29 -4.77 -6.51 5.86
CA MET A 29 -3.73 -5.53 5.52
C MET A 29 -2.49 -5.60 6.41
N ALA A 30 -2.48 -6.46 7.45
CA ALA A 30 -1.40 -6.53 8.44
C ALA A 30 -0.04 -6.98 7.86
N TYR A 31 0.00 -7.57 6.66
CA TYR A 31 1.24 -7.91 5.98
C TYR A 31 2.15 -6.69 5.76
N ILE A 32 1.58 -5.48 5.69
CA ILE A 32 2.34 -4.23 5.49
C ILE A 32 3.30 -3.95 6.65
N ILE A 33 2.97 -4.42 7.85
CA ILE A 33 3.80 -4.31 9.05
C ILE A 33 5.18 -4.94 8.83
N PHE A 34 5.26 -5.94 7.98
CA PHE A 34 6.48 -6.66 7.65
C PHE A 34 7.12 -6.17 6.35
N VAL A 35 6.30 -5.98 5.32
CA VAL A 35 6.80 -5.65 3.98
C VAL A 35 7.34 -4.22 3.91
N ASN A 36 6.67 -3.23 4.52
CA ASN A 36 7.14 -1.85 4.45
C ASN A 36 8.50 -1.65 5.13
N PRO A 37 8.74 -2.11 6.37
CA PRO A 37 10.05 -1.97 7.00
C PRO A 37 11.19 -2.65 6.24
N GLN A 38 10.93 -3.79 5.60
CA GLN A 38 11.92 -4.46 4.74
C GLN A 38 12.27 -3.61 3.52
N MET A 39 11.27 -3.02 2.85
CA MET A 39 11.52 -2.12 1.73
C MET A 39 12.28 -0.87 2.17
N MET A 40 11.90 -0.26 3.29
CA MET A 40 12.59 0.92 3.84
C MET A 40 14.03 0.58 4.23
N ALA A 41 14.31 -0.61 4.76
CA ALA A 41 15.66 -1.05 5.06
C ALA A 41 16.56 -1.16 3.80
N ILE A 42 15.99 -1.58 2.66
CA ILE A 42 16.71 -1.58 1.37
C ILE A 42 17.11 -0.16 0.95
N SER A 43 16.32 0.86 1.29
CA SER A 43 16.63 2.27 1.04
C SER A 43 17.64 2.86 2.05
N GLY A 44 18.13 2.08 3.01
CA GLY A 44 19.11 2.51 4.02
C GLY A 44 18.50 3.05 5.31
N MET A 45 17.18 2.96 5.48
CA MET A 45 16.50 3.32 6.73
C MET A 45 16.67 2.21 7.77
N ASP A 46 16.66 2.59 9.06
CA ASP A 46 16.62 1.61 10.15
C ASP A 46 15.32 0.80 10.12
N GLN A 47 15.42 -0.52 10.05
CA GLN A 47 14.28 -1.42 9.91
C GLN A 47 13.36 -1.37 11.13
N GLY A 48 13.92 -1.32 12.34
CA GLY A 48 13.16 -1.26 13.59
C GLY A 48 12.38 0.05 13.72
N ALA A 49 13.04 1.18 13.43
CA ALA A 49 12.40 2.49 13.41
C ALA A 49 11.30 2.56 12.34
N SER A 50 11.56 2.02 11.14
CA SER A 50 10.58 1.97 10.05
C SER A 50 9.36 1.09 10.38
N PHE A 51 9.56 0.00 11.14
CA PHE A 51 8.46 -0.82 11.66
C PHE A 51 7.56 -0.02 12.60
N VAL A 52 8.15 0.69 13.57
CA VAL A 52 7.38 1.53 14.51
C VAL A 52 6.71 2.67 13.77
N ALA A 53 7.42 3.32 12.83
CA ALA A 53 6.87 4.38 11.98
C ALA A 53 5.65 3.90 11.18
N THR A 54 5.74 2.71 10.57
CA THR A 54 4.63 2.08 9.81
C THR A 54 3.40 1.89 10.69
N CYS A 55 3.58 1.30 11.89
CA CYS A 55 2.48 1.05 12.80
C CYS A 55 1.84 2.35 13.32
N ILE A 56 2.64 3.35 13.70
CA ILE A 56 2.13 4.63 14.19
C ILE A 56 1.44 5.41 13.07
N ALA A 57 2.06 5.51 11.89
CA ALA A 57 1.48 6.23 10.76
C ALA A 57 0.15 5.61 10.33
N ALA A 58 0.08 4.28 10.20
CA ALA A 58 -1.16 3.57 9.89
C ALA A 58 -2.22 3.77 10.98
N ALA A 59 -1.84 3.70 12.25
CA ALA A 59 -2.76 3.89 13.37
C ALA A 59 -3.36 5.30 13.38
N VAL A 60 -2.52 6.34 13.27
CA VAL A 60 -2.97 7.74 13.25
C VAL A 60 -3.85 7.98 12.03
N ALA A 61 -3.48 7.49 10.86
CA ALA A 61 -4.25 7.61 9.63
C ALA A 61 -5.63 6.96 9.74
N CYS A 62 -5.70 5.72 10.22
CA CYS A 62 -6.96 5.00 10.41
C CYS A 62 -7.87 5.67 11.45
N ILE A 63 -7.30 6.13 12.57
CA ILE A 63 -8.04 6.85 13.60
C ILE A 63 -8.59 8.17 13.04
N PHE A 64 -7.76 8.90 12.29
CA PHE A 64 -8.18 10.15 11.65
C PHE A 64 -9.28 9.92 10.61
N MET A 65 -9.14 8.92 9.73
CA MET A 65 -10.19 8.52 8.79
C MET A 65 -11.49 8.18 9.51
N GLY A 66 -11.41 7.42 10.59
CA GLY A 66 -12.57 6.98 11.35
C GLY A 66 -13.33 8.13 12.02
N PHE A 67 -12.64 9.04 12.68
CA PHE A 67 -13.29 10.17 13.40
C PHE A 67 -13.68 11.33 12.48
N TYR A 68 -12.85 11.63 11.47
CA TYR A 68 -13.07 12.79 10.61
C TYR A 68 -14.03 12.53 9.46
N ALA A 69 -13.85 11.40 8.77
CA ALA A 69 -14.66 11.04 7.60
C ALA A 69 -15.80 10.07 7.92
N ASN A 70 -15.75 9.36 9.03
CA ASN A 70 -16.66 8.27 9.41
C ASN A 70 -16.73 7.15 8.34
N TRP A 71 -15.59 6.85 7.72
CA TRP A 71 -15.49 5.83 6.66
C TRP A 71 -14.85 4.55 7.16
N PRO A 72 -15.35 3.35 6.75
CA PRO A 72 -14.81 2.03 7.17
C PRO A 72 -13.56 1.66 6.34
N VAL A 73 -12.58 2.55 6.26
CA VAL A 73 -11.38 2.39 5.43
C VAL A 73 -10.13 2.41 6.28
N GLY A 74 -9.35 1.34 6.19
CA GLY A 74 -8.00 1.28 6.75
C GLY A 74 -6.98 1.97 5.83
N LEU A 75 -6.03 2.66 6.44
CA LEU A 75 -4.94 3.35 5.77
C LEU A 75 -3.61 2.81 6.27
N ALA A 76 -2.66 2.66 5.37
CA ALA A 76 -1.28 2.27 5.66
C ALA A 76 -0.35 2.69 4.52
N PRO A 77 0.99 2.51 4.65
CA PRO A 77 1.93 2.78 3.55
C PRO A 77 1.55 2.05 2.26
N GLY A 78 1.41 2.80 1.16
CA GLY A 78 1.00 2.25 -0.14
C GLY A 78 2.10 1.44 -0.81
N MET A 79 1.84 0.17 -1.13
CA MET A 79 2.87 -0.75 -1.64
C MET A 79 3.57 -0.27 -2.90
N GLY A 80 2.82 0.24 -3.87
CA GLY A 80 3.38 0.77 -5.11
C GLY A 80 4.24 2.01 -4.89
N LEU A 81 3.82 2.89 -3.98
CA LEU A 81 4.55 4.09 -3.60
C LEU A 81 5.82 3.74 -2.81
N ASN A 82 5.77 2.70 -1.96
CA ASN A 82 6.95 2.18 -1.25
C ASN A 82 7.99 1.63 -2.23
N ALA A 83 7.52 0.88 -3.22
CA ALA A 83 8.38 0.35 -4.27
C ALA A 83 9.04 1.47 -5.08
N PHE A 84 8.29 2.48 -5.47
CA PHE A 84 8.82 3.66 -6.17
C PHE A 84 9.83 4.42 -5.31
N PHE A 85 9.52 4.64 -4.03
CA PHE A 85 10.43 5.25 -3.06
C PHE A 85 11.77 4.50 -3.00
N THR A 86 11.71 3.19 -2.73
CA THR A 86 12.89 2.37 -2.43
C THR A 86 13.72 2.08 -3.66
N PHE A 87 13.08 1.60 -4.73
CA PHE A 87 13.82 1.07 -5.87
C PHE A 87 14.11 2.11 -6.93
N THR A 88 13.20 3.06 -7.15
CA THR A 88 13.40 4.10 -8.16
C THR A 88 14.13 5.31 -7.57
N VAL A 89 13.55 5.95 -6.56
CA VAL A 89 14.08 7.24 -6.09
C VAL A 89 15.40 7.05 -5.35
N VAL A 90 15.49 6.10 -4.44
CA VAL A 90 16.71 5.84 -3.69
C VAL A 90 17.66 4.92 -4.45
N GLY A 91 17.15 3.80 -4.99
CA GLY A 91 17.99 2.75 -5.60
C GLY A 91 18.56 3.12 -6.96
N GLU A 92 17.72 3.60 -7.90
CA GLU A 92 18.13 3.90 -9.28
C GLU A 92 18.63 5.33 -9.46
N LEU A 93 17.87 6.31 -8.94
CA LEU A 93 18.23 7.73 -9.07
C LEU A 93 19.29 8.18 -8.06
N GLY A 94 19.58 7.37 -7.02
CA GLY A 94 20.67 7.59 -6.06
C GLY A 94 20.44 8.71 -5.05
N TYR A 95 19.19 9.17 -4.85
CA TYR A 95 18.87 10.14 -3.82
C TYR A 95 18.90 9.50 -2.43
N SER A 96 19.24 10.28 -1.41
CA SER A 96 19.12 9.79 -0.03
C SER A 96 17.64 9.59 0.34
N TRP A 97 17.37 8.69 1.26
CA TRP A 97 16.00 8.42 1.70
C TRP A 97 15.37 9.64 2.41
N GLU A 98 16.17 10.52 3.02
CA GLU A 98 15.72 11.78 3.63
C GLU A 98 15.17 12.73 2.56
N ILE A 99 15.84 12.86 1.42
CA ILE A 99 15.38 13.66 0.26
C ILE A 99 14.12 13.04 -0.34
N ALA A 100 14.11 11.71 -0.52
CA ALA A 100 12.94 10.99 -1.01
C ALA A 100 11.72 11.19 -0.08
N LEU A 101 11.95 11.19 1.25
CA LEU A 101 10.90 11.46 2.24
C LEU A 101 10.42 12.91 2.19
N GLY A 102 11.33 13.86 1.92
CA GLY A 102 10.99 15.26 1.64
C GLY A 102 10.09 15.40 0.41
N ALA A 103 10.37 14.65 -0.66
CA ALA A 103 9.52 14.63 -1.86
C ALA A 103 8.13 14.05 -1.57
N VAL A 104 8.02 13.01 -0.75
CA VAL A 104 6.74 12.46 -0.28
C VAL A 104 5.97 13.50 0.52
N PHE A 105 6.63 14.23 1.42
CA PHE A 105 6.03 15.31 2.18
C PHE A 105 5.46 16.39 1.27
N LEU A 106 6.24 16.88 0.30
CA LEU A 106 5.79 17.90 -0.67
C LEU A 106 4.64 17.41 -1.53
N ALA A 107 4.69 16.16 -2.02
CA ALA A 107 3.59 15.52 -2.73
C ALA A 107 2.32 15.43 -1.88
N GLY A 108 2.46 15.07 -0.60
CA GLY A 108 1.37 15.05 0.37
C GLY A 108 0.74 16.43 0.59
N ILE A 109 1.54 17.50 0.74
CA ILE A 109 1.06 18.88 0.85
C ILE A 109 0.28 19.28 -0.41
N LEU A 110 0.81 18.98 -1.61
CA LEU A 110 0.09 19.23 -2.86
C LEU A 110 -1.22 18.46 -2.91
N PHE A 111 -1.25 17.21 -2.45
CA PHE A 111 -2.47 16.43 -2.41
C PHE A 111 -3.51 17.00 -1.43
N VAL A 112 -3.08 17.50 -0.26
CA VAL A 112 -3.96 18.21 0.68
C VAL A 112 -4.55 19.45 0.03
N ILE A 113 -3.72 20.29 -0.61
CA ILE A 113 -4.18 21.50 -1.33
C ILE A 113 -5.21 21.13 -2.39
N MET A 114 -4.97 20.09 -3.17
CA MET A 114 -5.90 19.59 -4.17
C MET A 114 -7.20 19.04 -3.56
N SER A 115 -7.12 18.39 -2.41
CA SER A 115 -8.30 17.83 -1.71
C SER A 115 -9.20 18.90 -1.09
N ILE A 116 -8.66 20.10 -0.80
CA ILE A 116 -9.41 21.24 -0.28
C ILE A 116 -9.99 22.08 -1.43
N THR A 117 -9.32 22.10 -2.58
CA THR A 117 -9.72 22.87 -3.77
C THR A 117 -10.47 22.02 -4.78
N ASN A 118 -11.17 22.67 -5.74
CA ASN A 118 -11.81 21.98 -6.86
C ASN A 118 -10.80 21.45 -7.92
N LEU A 119 -9.51 21.65 -7.71
CA LEU A 119 -8.45 21.26 -8.64
C LEU A 119 -8.43 19.74 -8.85
N ARG A 120 -8.75 18.97 -7.81
CA ARG A 120 -8.87 17.51 -7.89
C ARG A 120 -9.90 17.06 -8.91
N LYS A 121 -11.10 17.66 -8.89
CA LYS A 121 -12.17 17.29 -9.83
C LYS A 121 -11.71 17.53 -11.26
N TRP A 122 -11.12 18.69 -11.50
CA TRP A 122 -10.55 19.05 -12.81
C TRP A 122 -9.47 18.04 -13.25
N MET A 123 -8.54 17.65 -12.35
CA MET A 123 -7.49 16.70 -12.67
C MET A 123 -8.02 15.29 -12.97
N LEU A 124 -8.97 14.80 -12.16
CA LEU A 124 -9.58 13.48 -12.37
C LEU A 124 -10.38 13.44 -13.68
N GLU A 125 -11.03 14.56 -14.08
CA GLU A 125 -11.77 14.67 -15.34
C GLU A 125 -10.84 14.86 -16.55
N SER A 126 -9.67 15.48 -16.37
CA SER A 126 -8.71 15.76 -17.44
C SER A 126 -7.93 14.52 -17.89
N ILE A 127 -7.78 13.50 -17.04
CA ILE A 127 -7.04 12.28 -17.40
C ILE A 127 -8.02 11.22 -17.87
N PRO A 128 -7.83 10.65 -19.08
CA PRO A 128 -8.66 9.58 -19.61
C PRO A 128 -8.78 8.41 -18.64
N PHE A 129 -9.98 7.83 -18.58
CA PHE A 129 -10.30 6.75 -17.63
C PHE A 129 -9.35 5.55 -17.75
N ASN A 130 -9.02 5.14 -18.99
CA ASN A 130 -8.12 4.02 -19.24
C ASN A 130 -6.70 4.27 -18.72
N LEU A 131 -6.18 5.51 -18.82
CA LEU A 131 -4.85 5.85 -18.28
C LEU A 131 -4.82 5.78 -16.76
N ARG A 132 -5.89 6.20 -16.08
CA ARG A 132 -6.01 6.08 -14.61
C ARG A 132 -5.95 4.63 -14.15
N ILE A 133 -6.68 3.74 -14.83
CA ILE A 133 -6.64 2.29 -14.57
C ILE A 133 -5.25 1.73 -14.85
N ALA A 134 -4.66 2.13 -15.98
CA ALA A 134 -3.35 1.66 -16.40
C ALA A 134 -2.23 1.99 -15.41
N MET A 135 -2.29 3.19 -14.78
CA MET A 135 -1.33 3.57 -13.74
C MET A 135 -1.40 2.60 -12.54
N GLY A 136 -2.61 2.31 -12.04
CA GLY A 136 -2.78 1.35 -10.96
C GLY A 136 -2.31 -0.07 -11.31
N CYS A 137 -2.64 -0.54 -12.51
CA CYS A 137 -2.21 -1.85 -13.00
C CYS A 137 -0.69 -1.92 -13.22
N GLY A 138 -0.09 -0.86 -13.79
CA GLY A 138 1.36 -0.78 -13.99
C GLY A 138 2.14 -0.80 -12.68
N VAL A 139 1.66 -0.06 -11.68
CA VAL A 139 2.21 -0.09 -10.32
C VAL A 139 2.03 -1.49 -9.71
N GLY A 140 0.88 -2.11 -9.89
CA GLY A 140 0.65 -3.49 -9.45
C GLY A 140 1.63 -4.47 -10.09
N LEU A 141 1.84 -4.41 -11.40
CA LEU A 141 2.81 -5.25 -12.11
C LEU A 141 4.24 -4.99 -11.62
N PHE A 142 4.59 -3.75 -11.30
CA PHE A 142 5.88 -3.38 -10.72
C PHE A 142 6.10 -4.03 -9.34
N VAL A 143 5.10 -3.97 -8.46
CA VAL A 143 5.14 -4.64 -7.15
C VAL A 143 5.31 -6.15 -7.32
N GLY A 144 4.58 -6.76 -8.27
CA GLY A 144 4.72 -8.19 -8.58
C GLY A 144 6.11 -8.55 -9.09
N PHE A 145 6.68 -7.72 -9.94
CA PHE A 145 8.05 -7.88 -10.43
C PHE A 145 9.08 -7.87 -9.29
N ILE A 146 8.91 -6.93 -8.35
CA ILE A 146 9.74 -6.87 -7.14
C ILE A 146 9.57 -8.14 -6.30
N GLY A 147 8.34 -8.62 -6.14
CA GLY A 147 8.06 -9.89 -5.46
C GLY A 147 8.77 -11.09 -6.11
N LEU A 148 8.68 -11.21 -7.44
CA LEU A 148 9.37 -12.25 -8.19
C LEU A 148 10.89 -12.18 -8.02
N LYS A 149 11.47 -10.98 -8.07
CA LYS A 149 12.91 -10.73 -7.86
C LYS A 149 13.34 -11.06 -6.42
N SER A 150 12.63 -10.53 -5.43
CA SER A 150 12.95 -10.72 -4.00
C SER A 150 12.83 -12.18 -3.56
N GLY A 151 11.91 -12.93 -4.18
CA GLY A 151 11.74 -14.36 -3.94
C GLY A 151 12.71 -15.25 -4.71
N GLY A 152 13.61 -14.67 -5.53
CA GLY A 152 14.54 -15.44 -6.36
C GLY A 152 13.86 -16.24 -7.48
N LEU A 153 12.57 -15.96 -7.78
CA LEU A 153 11.82 -16.64 -8.83
C LEU A 153 12.26 -16.20 -10.23
N ILE A 154 12.69 -14.94 -10.34
CA ILE A 154 13.37 -14.40 -11.50
C ILE A 154 14.71 -13.79 -11.09
N VAL A 155 15.71 -13.94 -11.96
CA VAL A 155 17.07 -13.42 -11.75
C VAL A 155 17.58 -12.71 -12.99
N ALA A 156 18.54 -11.81 -12.81
CA ALA A 156 19.20 -11.13 -13.91
C ALA A 156 19.94 -12.13 -14.82
N ASN A 157 19.88 -11.90 -16.13
CA ASN A 157 20.60 -12.68 -17.14
C ASN A 157 21.15 -11.73 -18.20
N GLU A 158 22.43 -11.83 -18.50
CA GLU A 158 23.10 -10.91 -19.45
C GLU A 158 22.55 -10.99 -20.88
N ALA A 159 22.09 -12.18 -21.31
CA ALA A 159 21.62 -12.40 -22.68
C ALA A 159 20.14 -12.03 -22.87
N THR A 160 19.29 -12.28 -21.87
CA THR A 160 17.82 -12.14 -21.95
C THR A 160 17.27 -11.11 -20.95
N PHE A 161 18.14 -10.40 -20.23
CA PHE A 161 17.86 -9.52 -19.10
C PHE A 161 17.28 -10.25 -17.89
N LEU A 162 16.41 -11.22 -18.08
CA LEU A 162 15.75 -12.00 -17.05
C LEU A 162 15.75 -13.48 -17.39
N SER A 163 15.91 -14.32 -16.39
CA SER A 163 15.74 -15.77 -16.48
C SER A 163 15.03 -16.33 -15.24
N LEU A 164 14.57 -17.55 -15.35
CA LEU A 164 13.98 -18.28 -14.23
C LEU A 164 15.06 -18.51 -13.16
N GLY A 165 14.69 -18.28 -11.90
CA GLY A 165 15.57 -18.54 -10.77
C GLY A 165 15.83 -20.03 -10.52
N ASN A 166 16.75 -20.31 -9.62
CA ASN A 166 17.12 -21.68 -9.28
C ASN A 166 16.20 -22.26 -8.19
N PHE A 167 15.25 -23.09 -8.60
CA PHE A 167 14.31 -23.78 -7.68
C PHE A 167 14.97 -24.89 -6.83
N ALA A 168 16.24 -25.19 -7.04
CA ALA A 168 17.00 -26.03 -6.11
C ALA A 168 17.39 -25.27 -4.84
N GLN A 169 17.35 -23.93 -4.86
CA GLN A 169 17.49 -23.12 -3.66
C GLN A 169 16.20 -23.16 -2.85
N ILE A 170 16.33 -23.44 -1.56
CA ILE A 170 15.18 -23.67 -0.68
C ILE A 170 14.36 -22.38 -0.48
N GLU A 171 15.01 -21.21 -0.46
CA GLU A 171 14.38 -19.89 -0.35
C GLU A 171 13.48 -19.59 -1.56
N THR A 172 13.96 -19.92 -2.78
CA THR A 172 13.17 -19.78 -4.03
C THR A 172 11.96 -20.69 -4.02
N LEU A 173 12.14 -21.94 -3.59
CA LEU A 173 11.04 -22.90 -3.46
C LEU A 173 10.01 -22.42 -2.42
N LEU A 174 10.46 -21.94 -1.26
CA LEU A 174 9.58 -21.41 -0.21
C LEU A 174 8.81 -20.16 -0.68
N SER A 175 9.42 -19.30 -1.50
CA SER A 175 8.74 -18.16 -2.10
C SER A 175 7.59 -18.59 -3.02
N ALA A 176 7.83 -19.59 -3.87
CA ALA A 176 6.80 -20.14 -4.75
C ALA A 176 5.67 -20.82 -3.95
N LEU A 177 6.02 -21.59 -2.92
CA LEU A 177 5.06 -22.23 -2.02
C LEU A 177 4.26 -21.18 -1.25
N GLY A 178 4.89 -20.09 -0.80
CA GLY A 178 4.22 -18.98 -0.12
C GLY A 178 3.14 -18.34 -0.99
N PHE A 179 3.45 -18.07 -2.25
CA PHE A 179 2.46 -17.58 -3.22
C PHE A 179 1.30 -18.58 -3.43
N LEU A 180 1.58 -19.86 -3.57
CA LEU A 180 0.56 -20.90 -3.72
C LEU A 180 -0.35 -21.00 -2.49
N ILE A 181 0.23 -20.99 -1.28
CA ILE A 181 -0.52 -21.04 -0.02
C ILE A 181 -1.44 -19.81 0.08
N ILE A 182 -0.93 -18.60 -0.16
CA ILE A 182 -1.72 -17.37 -0.15
C ILE A 182 -2.87 -17.48 -1.15
N SER A 183 -2.60 -17.94 -2.37
CA SER A 183 -3.60 -18.09 -3.42
C SER A 183 -4.71 -19.08 -3.03
N VAL A 184 -4.36 -20.23 -2.46
CA VAL A 184 -5.32 -21.23 -1.99
C VAL A 184 -6.19 -20.68 -0.85
N LEU A 185 -5.57 -20.01 0.14
CA LEU A 185 -6.30 -19.42 1.26
C LEU A 185 -7.24 -18.31 0.77
N ALA A 186 -6.80 -17.48 -0.18
CA ALA A 186 -7.59 -16.41 -0.75
C ALA A 186 -8.80 -16.94 -1.56
N VAL A 187 -8.61 -17.98 -2.39
CA VAL A 187 -9.72 -18.64 -3.11
C VAL A 187 -10.72 -19.23 -2.13
N ARG A 188 -10.27 -19.74 -0.98
CA ARG A 188 -11.14 -20.22 0.10
C ARG A 188 -11.76 -19.10 0.93
N LYS A 189 -11.52 -17.83 0.57
CA LYS A 189 -12.02 -16.63 1.27
C LYS A 189 -11.62 -16.60 2.75
N VAL A 190 -10.44 -17.12 3.09
CA VAL A 190 -9.90 -17.04 4.46
C VAL A 190 -9.46 -15.61 4.74
N PRO A 191 -10.03 -14.94 5.76
CA PRO A 191 -9.58 -13.60 6.14
C PRO A 191 -8.09 -13.61 6.50
N GLY A 192 -7.34 -12.63 5.98
CA GLY A 192 -5.89 -12.57 6.25
C GLY A 192 -5.05 -13.63 5.53
N ALA A 193 -5.52 -14.15 4.38
CA ALA A 193 -4.79 -15.13 3.58
C ALA A 193 -3.32 -14.74 3.37
N ILE A 194 -3.06 -13.46 3.13
CA ILE A 194 -1.71 -12.93 2.87
C ILE A 194 -0.83 -13.08 4.12
N ILE A 195 -1.27 -12.56 5.26
CA ILE A 195 -0.48 -12.64 6.51
C ILE A 195 -0.29 -14.09 6.97
N LEU A 196 -1.32 -14.93 6.85
CA LEU A 196 -1.23 -16.34 7.19
C LEU A 196 -0.20 -17.06 6.31
N GLY A 197 -0.18 -16.79 5.01
CA GLY A 197 0.82 -17.36 4.11
C GLY A 197 2.24 -16.94 4.45
N VAL A 198 2.46 -15.64 4.74
CA VAL A 198 3.77 -15.14 5.19
C VAL A 198 4.21 -15.84 6.48
N LEU A 199 3.32 -15.94 7.47
CA LEU A 199 3.63 -16.59 8.76
C LEU A 199 3.90 -18.10 8.60
N ILE A 200 3.14 -18.80 7.76
CA ILE A 200 3.37 -20.24 7.49
C ILE A 200 4.75 -20.44 6.89
N ILE A 201 5.15 -19.65 5.89
CA ILE A 201 6.47 -19.75 5.27
C ILE A 201 7.60 -19.38 6.25
N THR A 202 7.41 -18.34 7.05
CA THR A 202 8.38 -17.93 8.07
C THR A 202 8.55 -19.07 9.11
N PHE A 203 7.45 -19.63 9.59
CA PHE A 203 7.48 -20.74 10.54
C PHE A 203 8.12 -21.99 9.93
N THR A 204 7.86 -22.29 8.66
CA THR A 204 8.56 -23.36 7.93
C THR A 204 10.06 -23.08 7.89
N GLY A 205 10.49 -21.85 7.60
CA GLY A 205 11.89 -21.42 7.61
C GLY A 205 12.56 -21.62 8.97
N ILE A 206 11.84 -21.38 10.07
CA ILE A 206 12.33 -21.65 11.44
C ILE A 206 12.53 -23.15 11.66
N ILE A 207 11.56 -24.00 11.30
CA ILE A 207 11.63 -25.45 11.50
C ILE A 207 12.81 -26.07 10.75
N ILE A 208 13.09 -25.63 9.53
CA ILE A 208 14.20 -26.15 8.71
C ILE A 208 15.55 -25.47 9.04
N GLY A 209 15.58 -24.56 10.02
CA GLY A 209 16.81 -23.95 10.52
C GLY A 209 17.38 -22.80 9.66
N LEU A 210 16.59 -22.23 8.74
CA LEU A 210 16.98 -21.07 7.93
C LEU A 210 16.84 -19.74 8.71
N ILE A 211 16.01 -19.73 9.74
CA ILE A 211 15.65 -18.53 10.48
C ILE A 211 15.82 -18.82 11.97
N GLU A 212 16.55 -17.95 12.66
CA GLU A 212 16.66 -17.99 14.12
C GLU A 212 15.45 -17.31 14.77
N PHE A 213 14.84 -17.98 15.72
CA PHE A 213 13.67 -17.47 16.45
C PHE A 213 14.11 -16.66 17.68
N ASN A 214 13.88 -15.34 17.65
CA ASN A 214 14.32 -14.39 18.67
C ASN A 214 13.19 -13.90 19.60
N GLY A 215 12.07 -14.62 19.64
CA GLY A 215 10.89 -14.27 20.45
C GLY A 215 9.77 -13.62 19.64
N LEU A 216 8.61 -13.43 20.30
CA LEU A 216 7.41 -12.86 19.68
C LEU A 216 7.17 -11.41 20.08
N VAL A 217 7.50 -11.04 21.30
CA VAL A 217 7.13 -9.75 21.91
C VAL A 217 8.35 -9.10 22.55
N SER A 218 8.53 -7.81 22.33
CA SER A 218 9.55 -6.99 22.98
C SER A 218 9.07 -5.56 23.23
N ALA A 219 9.85 -4.77 23.95
CA ALA A 219 9.68 -3.33 23.95
C ALA A 219 9.87 -2.78 22.51
N PRO A 220 9.05 -1.77 22.12
CA PRO A 220 9.18 -1.17 20.78
C PRO A 220 10.58 -0.63 20.51
N PRO A 221 11.13 -0.82 19.30
CA PRO A 221 12.34 -0.14 18.87
C PRO A 221 12.19 1.39 18.91
N SER A 222 13.32 2.09 19.01
CA SER A 222 13.31 3.55 18.96
C SER A 222 12.93 4.05 17.58
N ILE A 223 12.01 5.02 17.51
CA ILE A 223 11.64 5.71 16.26
C ILE A 223 12.62 6.85 15.90
N ALA A 224 13.51 7.23 16.83
CA ALA A 224 14.41 8.38 16.66
C ALA A 224 15.23 8.39 15.35
N PRO A 225 15.68 7.24 14.79
CA PRO A 225 16.42 7.23 13.53
C PRO A 225 15.63 7.77 12.33
N THR A 226 14.29 7.70 12.33
CA THR A 226 13.45 8.10 11.21
C THR A 226 12.57 9.31 11.49
N PHE A 227 12.36 9.65 12.77
CA PHE A 227 11.45 10.71 13.17
C PHE A 227 11.97 12.09 12.78
N LEU A 228 11.19 12.86 12.00
CA LEU A 228 11.49 14.20 11.48
C LEU A 228 12.83 14.29 10.72
N LYS A 229 13.23 13.23 10.02
CA LYS A 229 14.50 13.19 9.26
C LYS A 229 14.34 13.57 7.79
N MET A 230 13.15 13.94 7.33
CA MET A 230 12.94 14.38 5.95
C MET A 230 13.76 15.63 5.61
N ASP A 231 14.44 15.59 4.47
CA ASP A 231 15.12 16.75 3.89
C ASP A 231 14.24 17.44 2.85
N ILE A 232 13.49 18.46 3.31
CA ILE A 232 12.58 19.23 2.46
C ILE A 232 13.38 20.14 1.51
N LEU A 233 14.53 20.69 1.95
CA LEU A 233 15.33 21.59 1.11
C LEU A 233 16.00 20.83 -0.03
N GLY A 234 16.53 19.64 0.22
CA GLY A 234 17.05 18.76 -0.82
C GLY A 234 15.97 18.31 -1.81
N ALA A 235 14.73 18.18 -1.35
CA ALA A 235 13.60 17.82 -2.20
C ALA A 235 13.06 18.97 -3.06
N LEU A 236 13.48 20.22 -2.85
CA LEU A 236 13.10 21.37 -3.68
C LEU A 236 13.97 21.51 -4.94
N ASP A 237 14.87 20.58 -5.23
CA ASP A 237 15.63 20.55 -6.48
C ASP A 237 14.68 20.38 -7.69
N VAL A 238 15.02 21.03 -8.81
CA VAL A 238 14.27 20.96 -10.07
C VAL A 238 14.14 19.51 -10.56
N ALA A 239 15.16 18.68 -10.35
CA ALA A 239 15.11 17.27 -10.72
C ALA A 239 14.07 16.47 -9.91
N MET A 240 13.74 16.92 -8.69
CA MET A 240 12.74 16.27 -7.84
C MET A 240 11.30 16.58 -8.24
N ILE A 241 11.05 17.58 -9.08
CA ILE A 241 9.68 17.97 -9.49
C ILE A 241 8.93 16.80 -10.09
N SER A 242 9.55 16.06 -11.02
CA SER A 242 8.94 14.88 -11.65
C SER A 242 8.63 13.76 -10.66
N ILE A 243 9.50 13.58 -9.66
CA ILE A 243 9.35 12.60 -8.59
C ILE A 243 8.18 12.98 -7.67
N ILE A 244 8.10 14.25 -7.26
CA ILE A 244 7.01 14.78 -6.43
C ILE A 244 5.66 14.60 -7.14
N PHE A 245 5.59 14.95 -8.44
CA PHE A 245 4.37 14.74 -9.23
C PHE A 245 4.03 13.26 -9.39
N SER A 246 5.02 12.37 -9.53
CA SER A 246 4.78 10.92 -9.60
C SER A 246 4.19 10.39 -8.31
N PHE A 247 4.73 10.76 -7.14
CA PHE A 247 4.12 10.43 -5.85
C PHE A 247 2.69 10.96 -5.74
N LEU A 248 2.46 12.22 -6.13
CA LEU A 248 1.14 12.85 -6.10
C LEU A 248 0.13 12.11 -6.98
N PHE A 249 0.46 11.85 -8.25
CA PHE A 249 -0.46 11.22 -9.19
C PHE A 249 -0.80 9.80 -8.78
N VAL A 250 0.21 8.99 -8.44
CA VAL A 250 -0.01 7.60 -8.04
C VAL A 250 -0.88 7.56 -6.78
N ASN A 251 -0.57 8.37 -5.77
CA ASN A 251 -1.34 8.43 -4.53
C ASN A 251 -2.78 8.87 -4.79
N LEU A 252 -2.98 9.92 -5.59
CA LEU A 252 -4.31 10.42 -5.95
C LEU A 252 -5.19 9.36 -6.62
N PHE A 253 -4.63 8.63 -7.61
CA PHE A 253 -5.41 7.65 -8.37
C PHE A 253 -5.65 6.37 -7.59
N ASP A 254 -4.66 5.92 -6.81
CA ASP A 254 -4.79 4.76 -5.94
C ASP A 254 -5.88 5.01 -4.87
N THR A 255 -5.80 6.15 -4.17
CA THR A 255 -6.82 6.57 -3.20
C THR A 255 -8.20 6.69 -3.84
N ALA A 256 -8.31 7.40 -4.98
CA ALA A 256 -9.62 7.61 -5.63
C ALA A 256 -10.25 6.29 -6.07
N GLY A 257 -9.47 5.37 -6.64
CA GLY A 257 -9.92 4.04 -7.04
C GLY A 257 -10.36 3.19 -5.85
N THR A 258 -9.58 3.17 -4.79
CA THR A 258 -9.85 2.43 -3.57
C THR A 258 -11.11 2.95 -2.85
N LEU A 259 -11.21 4.26 -2.63
CA LEU A 259 -12.36 4.86 -1.95
C LEU A 259 -13.65 4.63 -2.74
N LEU A 260 -13.61 4.75 -4.09
CA LEU A 260 -14.75 4.46 -4.94
C LEU A 260 -15.19 2.98 -4.83
N GLY A 261 -14.21 2.07 -4.84
CA GLY A 261 -14.46 0.63 -4.69
C GLY A 261 -15.10 0.26 -3.35
N VAL A 262 -14.58 0.85 -2.26
CA VAL A 262 -15.10 0.63 -0.91
C VAL A 262 -16.47 1.29 -0.73
N ALA A 263 -16.68 2.51 -1.25
CA ALA A 263 -17.95 3.22 -1.16
C ALA A 263 -19.12 2.42 -1.73
N ASN A 264 -18.92 1.83 -2.92
CA ASN A 264 -19.93 0.98 -3.55
C ASN A 264 -20.29 -0.26 -2.70
N ARG A 265 -19.31 -0.89 -2.08
CA ARG A 265 -19.54 -2.07 -1.22
C ARG A 265 -20.09 -1.71 0.16
N ALA A 266 -19.73 -0.55 0.69
CA ALA A 266 -20.18 -0.07 2.00
C ALA A 266 -21.58 0.58 1.97
N ASN A 267 -22.22 0.68 0.78
CA ASN A 267 -23.47 1.42 0.55
C ASN A 267 -23.35 2.92 0.91
N LEU A 268 -22.17 3.51 0.69
CA LEU A 268 -21.93 4.94 0.86
C LEU A 268 -22.26 5.74 -0.41
N VAL A 269 -23.16 5.23 -1.26
CA VAL A 269 -23.65 5.91 -2.47
C VAL A 269 -25.11 6.27 -2.24
N ASN A 270 -25.44 7.55 -2.42
CA ASN A 270 -26.81 8.03 -2.28
C ASN A 270 -27.67 7.65 -3.50
N LYS A 271 -28.99 7.95 -3.44
CA LYS A 271 -29.95 7.64 -4.53
C LYS A 271 -29.63 8.36 -5.85
N ASN A 272 -28.84 9.43 -5.79
CA ASN A 272 -28.44 10.22 -6.97
C ASN A 272 -27.12 9.70 -7.59
N GLY A 273 -26.52 8.63 -7.03
CA GLY A 273 -25.23 8.09 -7.48
C GLY A 273 -24.01 8.83 -6.93
N GLU A 274 -24.19 9.78 -6.01
CA GLU A 274 -23.09 10.53 -5.39
C GLU A 274 -22.56 9.79 -4.15
N ILE A 275 -21.25 9.85 -3.94
CA ILE A 275 -20.60 9.20 -2.79
C ILE A 275 -20.69 10.13 -1.58
N ILE A 276 -21.21 9.60 -0.49
CA ILE A 276 -21.41 10.33 0.76
C ILE A 276 -20.04 10.65 1.38
N ASP A 277 -19.82 11.94 1.72
CA ASP A 277 -18.62 12.43 2.43
C ASP A 277 -17.27 12.06 1.80
N ILE A 278 -17.22 11.83 0.47
CA ILE A 278 -15.97 11.50 -0.24
C ILE A 278 -14.88 12.57 -0.05
N ASP A 279 -15.28 13.84 0.06
CA ASP A 279 -14.35 14.95 0.27
C ASP A 279 -13.67 14.88 1.64
N ARG A 280 -14.37 14.39 2.66
CA ARG A 280 -13.77 14.16 3.98
C ARG A 280 -12.81 12.99 3.95
N ALA A 281 -13.19 11.90 3.29
CA ALA A 281 -12.31 10.72 3.15
C ALA A 281 -11.01 11.08 2.43
N LEU A 282 -11.07 11.86 1.36
CA LEU A 282 -9.90 12.31 0.61
C LEU A 282 -9.01 13.29 1.38
N LYS A 283 -9.61 14.19 2.19
CA LYS A 283 -8.84 15.05 3.09
C LYS A 283 -8.16 14.24 4.19
N ALA A 284 -8.82 13.21 4.71
CA ALA A 284 -8.23 12.33 5.70
C ALA A 284 -7.04 11.55 5.11
N ASP A 285 -7.19 11.00 3.92
CA ASP A 285 -6.15 10.25 3.22
C ASP A 285 -4.93 11.14 2.91
N SER A 286 -5.14 12.28 2.23
CA SER A 286 -4.06 13.21 1.88
C SER A 286 -3.32 13.75 3.10
N SER A 287 -4.03 14.10 4.17
CA SER A 287 -3.41 14.54 5.42
C SER A 287 -2.62 13.42 6.09
N SER A 288 -3.08 12.17 5.97
CA SER A 288 -2.38 11.00 6.51
C SER A 288 -1.04 10.75 5.82
N SER A 289 -0.95 11.00 4.51
CA SER A 289 0.33 10.96 3.77
C SER A 289 1.33 11.98 4.33
N VAL A 290 0.89 13.22 4.63
CA VAL A 290 1.75 14.24 5.25
C VAL A 290 2.17 13.83 6.66
N ILE A 291 1.22 13.39 7.49
CA ILE A 291 1.50 13.01 8.89
C ILE A 291 2.46 11.81 8.93
N GLY A 292 2.31 10.85 8.02
CA GLY A 292 3.18 9.67 7.93
C GLY A 292 4.66 10.02 7.76
N THR A 293 4.98 11.07 6.99
CA THR A 293 6.37 11.48 6.76
C THR A 293 7.07 12.00 8.00
N PHE A 294 6.34 12.58 8.98
CA PHE A 294 6.94 13.01 10.25
C PHE A 294 7.50 11.83 11.04
N PHE A 295 6.88 10.66 10.93
CA PHE A 295 7.39 9.44 11.56
C PHE A 295 8.48 8.74 10.73
N GLY A 296 8.75 9.21 9.52
CA GLY A 296 9.67 8.55 8.59
C GLY A 296 8.99 7.43 7.80
N CYS A 297 7.71 7.56 7.53
CA CYS A 297 6.94 6.59 6.77
C CYS A 297 6.77 7.05 5.31
N SER A 298 6.86 6.12 4.38
CA SER A 298 6.49 6.31 2.98
C SER A 298 5.02 6.73 2.83
N PRO A 299 4.53 7.12 1.65
CA PRO A 299 3.18 7.66 1.50
C PRO A 299 2.10 6.72 2.04
N VAL A 300 1.29 7.24 2.97
CA VAL A 300 0.14 6.52 3.54
C VAL A 300 -1.06 6.74 2.64
N THR A 301 -1.78 5.67 2.30
CA THR A 301 -2.94 5.69 1.40
C THR A 301 -4.03 4.72 1.85
N SER A 302 -5.22 4.86 1.30
CA SER A 302 -6.36 3.98 1.55
C SER A 302 -6.16 2.60 0.95
N TYR A 303 -6.55 1.54 1.69
CA TYR A 303 -6.34 0.15 1.31
C TYR A 303 -7.62 -0.51 0.78
N VAL A 304 -7.51 -1.16 -0.38
CA VAL A 304 -8.61 -1.90 -1.02
C VAL A 304 -9.05 -3.11 -0.18
N GLU A 305 -8.17 -3.66 0.65
CA GLU A 305 -8.41 -4.72 1.61
C GLU A 305 -9.49 -4.34 2.64
N SER A 306 -9.78 -3.05 2.83
CA SER A 306 -10.91 -2.55 3.61
C SER A 306 -12.25 -3.13 3.15
N SER A 307 -12.33 -3.53 1.88
CA SER A 307 -13.49 -4.22 1.34
C SER A 307 -13.85 -5.50 2.09
N ALA A 308 -12.86 -6.23 2.62
CA ALA A 308 -13.09 -7.44 3.41
C ALA A 308 -13.81 -7.14 4.73
N GLY A 309 -13.43 -6.05 5.40
CA GLY A 309 -14.14 -5.59 6.60
C GLY A 309 -15.55 -5.09 6.30
N VAL A 310 -15.73 -4.40 5.17
CA VAL A 310 -17.07 -3.99 4.71
C VAL A 310 -17.95 -5.21 4.42
N GLU A 311 -17.42 -6.25 3.81
CA GLU A 311 -18.12 -7.53 3.59
C GLU A 311 -18.45 -8.23 4.92
N ALA A 312 -17.60 -8.10 5.95
CA ALA A 312 -17.86 -8.58 7.30
C ALA A 312 -18.88 -7.72 8.09
N GLY A 313 -19.37 -6.63 7.49
CA GLY A 313 -20.45 -5.81 8.04
C GLY A 313 -20.04 -4.42 8.53
N GLY A 314 -18.81 -3.98 8.31
CA GLY A 314 -18.34 -2.62 8.58
C GLY A 314 -19.05 -1.58 7.72
N ARG A 315 -19.50 -0.49 8.34
CA ARG A 315 -20.25 0.58 7.65
C ARG A 315 -19.81 1.97 8.08
N THR A 316 -19.06 2.08 9.17
CA THR A 316 -18.74 3.36 9.80
C THR A 316 -17.24 3.49 10.08
N GLY A 317 -16.82 4.70 10.42
CA GLY A 317 -15.45 4.98 10.83
C GLY A 317 -14.97 4.22 12.06
N LEU A 318 -15.88 3.63 12.83
CA LEU A 318 -15.48 2.78 13.96
C LEU A 318 -14.66 1.57 13.50
N THR A 319 -14.97 0.99 12.33
CA THR A 319 -14.15 -0.03 11.68
C THR A 319 -12.70 0.45 11.51
N ALA A 320 -12.48 1.64 10.97
CA ALA A 320 -11.15 2.22 10.78
C ALA A 320 -10.43 2.49 12.10
N VAL A 321 -11.14 3.01 13.12
CA VAL A 321 -10.55 3.22 14.47
C VAL A 321 -10.03 1.91 15.04
N ILE A 322 -10.77 0.83 14.89
CA ILE A 322 -10.35 -0.50 15.38
C ILE A 322 -9.10 -0.97 14.65
N VAL A 323 -9.02 -0.78 13.33
CA VAL A 323 -7.80 -1.06 12.55
C VAL A 323 -6.62 -0.29 13.14
N GLY A 324 -6.78 1.01 13.41
CA GLY A 324 -5.75 1.85 14.00
C GLY A 324 -5.29 1.35 15.38
N ILE A 325 -6.22 0.93 16.23
CA ILE A 325 -5.90 0.34 17.54
C ILE A 325 -5.10 -0.96 17.36
N CYS A 326 -5.47 -1.82 16.41
CA CYS A 326 -4.73 -3.05 16.13
C CYS A 326 -3.30 -2.76 15.67
N PHE A 327 -3.08 -1.73 14.82
CA PHE A 327 -1.73 -1.29 14.44
C PHE A 327 -0.91 -0.80 15.65
N LEU A 328 -1.50 -0.06 16.59
CA LEU A 328 -0.81 0.33 17.82
C LEU A 328 -0.39 -0.88 18.66
N PHE A 329 -1.24 -1.87 18.79
CA PHE A 329 -0.86 -3.11 19.49
C PHE A 329 0.24 -3.89 18.76
N SER A 330 0.31 -3.79 17.44
CA SER A 330 1.33 -4.48 16.63
C SER A 330 2.75 -4.00 16.91
N ILE A 331 2.95 -2.81 17.48
CA ILE A 331 4.27 -2.25 17.81
C ILE A 331 5.09 -3.19 18.72
N PHE A 332 4.42 -3.93 19.58
CA PHE A 332 5.06 -4.87 20.51
C PHE A 332 5.54 -6.17 19.84
N PHE A 333 5.13 -6.44 18.60
CA PHE A 333 5.53 -7.62 17.82
C PHE A 333 6.76 -7.37 16.93
N SER A 334 7.62 -6.42 17.31
CA SER A 334 8.82 -6.08 16.52
C SER A 334 9.79 -7.24 16.32
N PRO A 335 10.02 -8.18 17.28
CA PRO A 335 10.87 -9.34 17.02
C PRO A 335 10.31 -10.22 15.91
N LEU A 336 8.98 -10.41 15.87
CA LEU A 336 8.33 -11.16 14.80
C LEU A 336 8.56 -10.49 13.44
N ALA A 337 8.49 -9.17 13.38
CA ALA A 337 8.72 -8.42 12.15
C ALA A 337 10.17 -8.54 11.65
N SER A 338 11.14 -8.61 12.55
CA SER A 338 12.56 -8.70 12.20
C SER A 338 12.97 -10.07 11.67
N ILE A 339 12.26 -11.15 12.04
CA ILE A 339 12.59 -12.52 11.63
C ILE A 339 11.91 -12.94 10.31
N ILE A 340 10.92 -12.18 9.82
CA ILE A 340 10.25 -12.50 8.56
C ILE A 340 11.20 -12.20 7.40
N PRO A 341 11.62 -13.21 6.60
CA PRO A 341 12.58 -13.02 5.53
C PRO A 341 11.90 -12.54 4.23
N ALA A 342 12.70 -11.99 3.31
CA ALA A 342 12.23 -11.51 2.03
C ALA A 342 11.53 -12.60 1.19
N PHE A 343 12.01 -13.84 1.27
CA PHE A 343 11.39 -14.96 0.55
C PHE A 343 9.97 -15.30 1.07
N ALA A 344 9.66 -15.01 2.33
CA ALA A 344 8.31 -15.21 2.87
C ALA A 344 7.35 -14.09 2.43
N THR A 345 7.83 -12.85 2.29
CA THR A 345 7.01 -11.71 1.84
C THR A 345 6.86 -11.64 0.32
N ALA A 346 7.72 -12.31 -0.44
CA ALA A 346 7.68 -12.34 -1.90
C ALA A 346 6.32 -12.80 -2.45
N GLY A 347 5.78 -13.88 -1.91
CA GLY A 347 4.45 -14.39 -2.28
C GLY A 347 3.32 -13.39 -2.02
N ALA A 348 3.43 -12.61 -0.95
CA ALA A 348 2.48 -11.54 -0.64
C ALA A 348 2.52 -10.43 -1.70
N LEU A 349 3.72 -9.98 -2.11
CA LEU A 349 3.89 -8.96 -3.15
C LEU A 349 3.30 -9.41 -4.50
N ILE A 350 3.56 -10.66 -4.89
CA ILE A 350 3.02 -11.24 -6.13
C ILE A 350 1.48 -11.29 -6.06
N TYR A 351 0.92 -11.68 -4.91
CA TYR A 351 -0.54 -11.76 -4.76
C TYR A 351 -1.19 -10.37 -4.78
N VAL A 352 -0.61 -9.37 -4.10
CA VAL A 352 -1.08 -7.98 -4.14
C VAL A 352 -1.04 -7.43 -5.57
N ALA A 353 0.00 -7.75 -6.33
CA ALA A 353 0.08 -7.39 -7.75
C ALA A 353 -1.13 -7.90 -8.54
N ILE A 354 -1.55 -9.16 -8.31
CA ILE A 354 -2.73 -9.74 -8.98
C ILE A 354 -3.99 -8.96 -8.60
N LEU A 355 -4.15 -8.56 -7.34
CA LEU A 355 -5.30 -7.74 -6.92
C LEU A 355 -5.33 -6.39 -7.63
N MET A 356 -4.17 -5.73 -7.78
CA MET A 356 -4.07 -4.46 -8.49
C MET A 356 -4.29 -4.61 -10.00
N LEU A 357 -3.82 -5.70 -10.60
CA LEU A 357 -4.02 -6.00 -12.03
C LEU A 357 -5.47 -6.31 -12.37
N SER A 358 -6.34 -6.65 -11.41
CA SER A 358 -7.77 -6.88 -11.66
C SER A 358 -8.47 -5.68 -12.31
N GLY A 359 -7.92 -4.48 -12.15
CA GLY A 359 -8.40 -3.28 -12.83
C GLY A 359 -8.38 -3.36 -14.36
N MET A 360 -7.52 -4.22 -14.94
CA MET A 360 -7.39 -4.38 -16.41
C MET A 360 -8.71 -4.79 -17.07
N GLU A 361 -9.61 -5.48 -16.38
CA GLU A 361 -10.94 -5.86 -16.90
C GLU A 361 -11.81 -4.64 -17.28
N LYS A 362 -11.54 -3.47 -16.70
CA LYS A 362 -12.25 -2.22 -16.94
C LYS A 362 -11.70 -1.42 -18.12
N LEU A 363 -10.57 -1.85 -18.70
CA LEU A 363 -10.01 -1.19 -19.87
C LEU A 363 -10.91 -1.39 -21.09
N ASN A 364 -11.00 -0.36 -21.93
CA ASN A 364 -11.69 -0.46 -23.22
C ASN A 364 -10.80 -1.16 -24.23
N TRP A 365 -10.92 -2.48 -24.35
CA TRP A 365 -10.15 -3.31 -25.28
C TRP A 365 -10.52 -3.16 -26.75
N SER A 366 -11.66 -2.53 -27.05
CA SER A 366 -12.15 -2.35 -28.43
C SER A 366 -11.62 -1.10 -29.10
N ASP A 367 -11.12 -0.11 -28.35
CA ASP A 367 -10.56 1.12 -28.91
C ASP A 367 -9.04 1.16 -28.75
N ILE A 368 -8.34 0.97 -29.85
CA ILE A 368 -6.88 0.93 -29.88
C ILE A 368 -6.24 2.27 -29.48
N THR A 369 -6.91 3.40 -29.70
CA THR A 369 -6.39 4.73 -29.35
C THR A 369 -6.36 4.96 -27.85
N GLU A 370 -7.26 4.33 -27.11
CA GLU A 370 -7.28 4.34 -25.64
C GLU A 370 -6.45 3.20 -25.03
N LEU A 371 -6.44 2.04 -25.70
CA LEU A 371 -5.77 0.84 -25.21
C LEU A 371 -4.24 0.93 -25.31
N LEU A 372 -3.72 1.47 -26.44
CA LEU A 372 -2.27 1.51 -26.68
C LEU A 372 -1.53 2.33 -25.62
N PRO A 373 -1.93 3.57 -25.28
CA PRO A 373 -1.33 4.34 -24.18
C PRO A 373 -1.41 3.61 -22.84
N ALA A 374 -2.56 2.97 -22.56
CA ALA A 374 -2.77 2.23 -21.31
C ALA A 374 -1.80 1.05 -21.19
N LEU A 375 -1.63 0.25 -22.24
CA LEU A 375 -0.68 -0.88 -22.26
C LEU A 375 0.77 -0.42 -22.15
N ILE A 376 1.13 0.70 -22.78
CA ILE A 376 2.46 1.30 -22.64
C ILE A 376 2.73 1.62 -21.16
N ILE A 377 1.81 2.27 -20.45
CA ILE A 377 1.97 2.56 -19.02
C ILE A 377 2.18 1.27 -18.23
N ILE A 378 1.29 0.27 -18.42
CA ILE A 378 1.32 -0.97 -17.65
C ILE A 378 2.65 -1.70 -17.81
N VAL A 379 3.19 -1.76 -19.03
CA VAL A 379 4.40 -2.50 -19.36
C VAL A 379 5.66 -1.70 -19.01
N MET A 380 5.67 -0.39 -19.30
CA MET A 380 6.88 0.42 -19.15
C MET A 380 7.20 0.74 -17.69
N ILE A 381 6.23 0.83 -16.79
CA ILE A 381 6.48 1.05 -15.36
C ILE A 381 7.44 -0.03 -14.80
N PRO A 382 7.15 -1.34 -14.88
CA PRO A 382 8.06 -2.36 -14.37
C PRO A 382 9.35 -2.51 -15.19
N LEU A 383 9.31 -2.32 -16.51
CA LEU A 383 10.50 -2.49 -17.36
C LEU A 383 11.52 -1.36 -17.20
N THR A 384 11.06 -0.15 -16.89
CA THR A 384 11.94 1.01 -16.63
C THR A 384 12.22 1.21 -15.14
N PHE A 385 11.69 0.38 -14.25
CA PHE A 385 11.70 0.59 -12.79
C PHE A 385 11.26 2.00 -12.36
N SER A 386 10.52 2.71 -13.21
CA SER A 386 10.12 4.09 -13.00
C SER A 386 8.65 4.32 -13.34
N ILE A 387 7.89 4.71 -12.33
CA ILE A 387 6.48 5.10 -12.51
C ILE A 387 6.40 6.35 -13.38
N ALA A 388 7.30 7.32 -13.16
CA ALA A 388 7.36 8.56 -13.93
C ALA A 388 7.56 8.30 -15.42
N ASN A 389 8.56 7.48 -15.76
CA ASN A 389 8.87 7.14 -17.15
C ASN A 389 7.72 6.39 -17.81
N GLY A 390 7.12 5.42 -17.11
CA GLY A 390 5.97 4.68 -17.63
C GLY A 390 4.78 5.57 -17.93
N ILE A 391 4.45 6.48 -17.00
CA ILE A 391 3.36 7.45 -17.18
C ILE A 391 3.70 8.40 -18.37
N ALA A 392 4.89 8.99 -18.38
CA ALA A 392 5.29 9.92 -19.44
C ALA A 392 5.18 9.29 -20.84
N LEU A 393 5.68 8.05 -20.99
CA LEU A 393 5.60 7.33 -22.27
C LEU A 393 4.16 7.03 -22.73
N GLY A 394 3.25 6.79 -21.78
CA GLY A 394 1.84 6.57 -22.12
C GLY A 394 1.06 7.84 -22.43
N PHE A 395 1.57 9.03 -22.03
CA PHE A 395 0.97 10.31 -22.39
C PHE A 395 1.47 10.88 -23.74
N ILE A 396 2.61 10.43 -24.23
CA ILE A 396 3.16 10.78 -25.55
C ILE A 396 2.46 9.98 -26.64
#